data_3946f0a4e3bdce29713276b5298593ae
#
_entry.id   3946f0a4e3bdce29713276b5298593ae
#
_cell.length_a   1.000
_cell.length_b   1.000
_cell.length_c   1.000
_cell.angle_alpha   90.00
_cell.angle_beta   90.00
_cell.angle_gamma   90.00
#
_symmetry.space_group_name_H-M   'P 1'
#
loop_
_entity.id
_entity.type
_entity.pdbx_description
1 polymer ?
#
loop_
_entity_poly.entity_id
_entity_poly.type
_entity_poly.pdbx_seq_one_letter_code
_entity_poly.pdbx_strand_id
1 'polypeptide(L)'
;MKRKTFCIAVVSLMIAGLFAYVAGGPAYGAEAPKTIKIGVLLSMTGPDFQVGGPAKLGYELARDEINKSGGVMVKAYGKKIPIELVMLDMETNPEKAIARAEALNAQQVPVAVGTTLAGATAEIFEKNKLPMVIGIMTIDAIMDRGFKYFFHIGTLNSEVAEVIFDTFAALPKGTMPTKWAFLKEQSDFSTELFTFAKQMAAKRGITVTYEGEYAMMAPDLTALITGAKNSGAEVVFSFPTPPDAITMLKQMAQLGYRPKANIMLRASDDPSWGKLGPLGDYAIGSPDWHPALNFPGVKQLNAAVKAKTGQPTNPTVGPAYASIKVAVAAIEKAGSLDRTAIRNALAATDMDTVVGHVKFNAKNVRVNAIRPVVQWRNGNMELVWPDKQKTMPLIYPIPYK
;
A
#
# COMPACT_ATOMS: atom_id res chain seq x y z
N MET A 1 -30.13 17.09 97.93
CA MET A 1 -29.25 17.01 96.76
C MET A 1 -29.66 15.77 95.93
N LYS A 2 -30.40 15.92 94.88
CA LYS A 2 -30.90 14.83 94.03
C LYS A 2 -30.49 15.17 92.58
N ARG A 3 -29.56 14.39 92.01
CA ARG A 3 -29.25 14.47 90.59
C ARG A 3 -30.23 13.71 89.77
N LYS A 4 -30.91 14.32 88.84
CA LYS A 4 -31.77 13.70 87.83
C LYS A 4 -30.94 13.29 86.65
N THR A 5 -30.96 12.03 86.36
CA THR A 5 -30.31 11.44 85.16
C THR A 5 -31.30 11.53 83.99
N PHE A 6 -30.88 12.15 82.89
CA PHE A 6 -31.68 12.30 81.67
C PHE A 6 -31.24 11.20 80.68
N CYS A 7 -32.11 10.27 80.38
CA CYS A 7 -31.83 9.34 79.30
C CYS A 7 -32.19 9.94 77.92
N ILE A 8 -31.21 10.00 77.05
CA ILE A 8 -31.44 10.33 75.66
C ILE A 8 -31.44 9.02 74.86
N ALA A 9 -32.60 8.72 74.29
CA ALA A 9 -32.75 7.63 73.33
C ALA A 9 -32.26 8.08 71.93
N VAL A 10 -31.21 7.45 71.38
CA VAL A 10 -30.77 7.66 70.07
C VAL A 10 -31.52 6.72 69.13
N VAL A 11 -32.35 7.29 68.29
CA VAL A 11 -33.04 6.56 67.22
C VAL A 11 -32.07 6.53 66.01
N SER A 12 -31.52 5.36 65.75
CA SER A 12 -30.69 5.12 64.56
C SER A 12 -31.59 4.88 63.35
N LEU A 13 -31.66 5.85 62.43
CA LEU A 13 -32.28 5.68 61.13
C LEU A 13 -31.29 4.99 60.20
N MET A 14 -31.49 3.72 59.88
CA MET A 14 -30.81 3.03 58.80
C MET A 14 -31.37 3.50 57.45
N ILE A 15 -30.66 4.33 56.74
CA ILE A 15 -30.91 4.64 55.32
C ILE A 15 -30.22 3.54 54.51
N ALA A 16 -31.01 2.56 54.04
CA ALA A 16 -30.55 1.59 53.05
C ALA A 16 -30.41 2.30 51.68
N GLY A 17 -29.18 2.70 51.34
CA GLY A 17 -28.87 3.23 50.01
C GLY A 17 -28.94 2.10 48.98
N LEU A 18 -30.00 2.10 48.17
CA LEU A 18 -30.11 1.29 46.97
C LEU A 18 -29.12 1.87 45.94
N PHE A 19 -27.91 1.27 45.84
CA PHE A 19 -27.05 1.49 44.67
C PHE A 19 -27.72 0.78 43.49
N ALA A 20 -28.48 1.53 42.72
CA ALA A 20 -28.88 1.10 41.39
C ALA A 20 -27.62 1.02 40.52
N TYR A 21 -27.10 -0.17 40.32
CA TYR A 21 -26.07 -0.46 39.32
C TYR A 21 -26.72 -0.26 37.95
N VAL A 22 -26.58 0.96 37.40
CA VAL A 22 -26.95 1.22 36.02
C VAL A 22 -25.90 0.47 35.20
N ALA A 23 -26.19 -0.76 34.82
CA ALA A 23 -25.48 -1.44 33.76
C ALA A 23 -25.62 -0.56 32.52
N GLY A 24 -24.54 0.15 32.16
CA GLY A 24 -24.45 0.90 30.92
C GLY A 24 -24.55 -0.06 29.74
N GLY A 25 -25.81 -0.40 29.39
CA GLY A 25 -26.08 -0.96 28.06
C GLY A 25 -25.60 0.02 26.99
N PRO A 26 -25.25 -0.44 25.77
CA PRO A 26 -24.88 0.44 24.71
C PRO A 26 -25.94 1.52 24.55
N ALA A 27 -25.56 2.78 24.50
CA ALA A 27 -26.46 3.91 24.32
C ALA A 27 -27.24 3.75 23.00
N TYR A 28 -28.39 3.07 23.10
CA TYR A 28 -29.38 3.00 22.03
C TYR A 28 -30.05 4.38 21.96
N GLY A 29 -29.58 5.28 21.06
CA GLY A 29 -30.19 6.57 20.96
C GLY A 29 -29.58 7.57 19.98
N ALA A 30 -28.38 7.35 19.47
CA ALA A 30 -27.87 8.23 18.43
C ALA A 30 -28.53 7.86 17.09
N GLU A 31 -29.10 8.90 16.41
CA GLU A 31 -29.66 8.70 15.08
C GLU A 31 -28.56 8.21 14.12
N ALA A 32 -28.88 7.19 13.33
CA ALA A 32 -27.91 6.67 12.39
C ALA A 32 -27.58 7.70 11.31
N PRO A 33 -26.31 7.93 10.98
CA PRO A 33 -25.94 8.87 9.94
C PRO A 33 -26.55 8.45 8.58
N LYS A 34 -26.77 9.43 7.71
CA LYS A 34 -27.26 9.15 6.33
C LYS A 34 -26.24 8.37 5.52
N THR A 35 -24.96 8.67 5.70
CA THR A 35 -23.82 7.99 5.06
C THR A 35 -22.68 7.80 6.07
N ILE A 36 -21.88 6.74 5.90
CA ILE A 36 -20.60 6.57 6.59
C ILE A 36 -19.51 7.23 5.76
N LYS A 37 -18.92 8.29 6.27
CA LYS A 37 -17.81 8.97 5.61
C LYS A 37 -16.52 8.17 5.78
N ILE A 38 -15.92 7.73 4.68
CA ILE A 38 -14.57 7.14 4.67
C ILE A 38 -13.60 8.18 4.14
N GLY A 39 -12.60 8.52 4.93
CA GLY A 39 -11.55 9.46 4.50
C GLY A 39 -10.68 8.83 3.42
N VAL A 40 -10.34 9.61 2.39
CA VAL A 40 -9.37 9.21 1.35
C VAL A 40 -8.32 10.30 1.24
N LEU A 41 -7.09 9.96 1.57
CA LEU A 41 -5.94 10.86 1.46
C LEU A 41 -5.10 10.42 0.27
N LEU A 42 -5.03 11.23 -0.80
CA LEU A 42 -4.50 10.77 -2.08
C LEU A 42 -3.83 11.93 -2.85
N SER A 43 -2.77 11.63 -3.60
CA SER A 43 -2.17 12.57 -4.56
C SER A 43 -2.94 12.50 -5.89
N MET A 44 -4.02 13.28 -6.02
CA MET A 44 -4.80 13.35 -7.26
C MET A 44 -4.17 14.29 -8.29
N THR A 45 -3.29 15.17 -7.83
CA THR A 45 -2.46 16.07 -8.63
C THR A 45 -1.00 16.01 -8.14
N GLY A 46 -0.08 16.69 -8.86
CA GLY A 46 1.35 16.68 -8.54
C GLY A 46 2.08 15.44 -9.10
N PRO A 47 3.35 15.22 -8.75
CA PRO A 47 4.20 14.16 -9.31
C PRO A 47 3.64 12.74 -9.19
N ASP A 48 2.90 12.42 -8.11
CA ASP A 48 2.33 11.08 -7.89
C ASP A 48 0.91 10.91 -8.47
N PHE A 49 0.44 11.81 -9.33
CA PHE A 49 -0.91 11.71 -9.91
C PHE A 49 -1.14 10.40 -10.69
N GLN A 50 -0.08 9.80 -11.24
CA GLN A 50 -0.14 8.52 -11.95
C GLN A 50 -0.49 7.35 -11.02
N VAL A 51 -0.19 7.47 -9.71
CA VAL A 51 -0.64 6.54 -8.67
C VAL A 51 -2.04 6.93 -8.18
N GLY A 52 -2.25 8.22 -7.94
CA GLY A 52 -3.49 8.75 -7.38
C GLY A 52 -4.73 8.56 -8.26
N GLY A 53 -4.61 8.78 -9.55
CA GLY A 53 -5.73 8.63 -10.48
C GLY A 53 -6.30 7.20 -10.52
N PRO A 54 -5.49 6.17 -10.78
CA PRO A 54 -5.93 4.79 -10.71
C PRO A 54 -6.41 4.36 -9.32
N ALA A 55 -5.77 4.82 -8.24
CA ALA A 55 -6.22 4.53 -6.88
C ALA A 55 -7.64 5.08 -6.62
N LYS A 56 -7.91 6.31 -7.05
CA LYS A 56 -9.26 6.92 -6.98
C LYS A 56 -10.30 6.01 -7.63
N LEU A 57 -10.02 5.49 -8.82
CA LEU A 57 -10.92 4.55 -9.51
C LEU A 57 -11.20 3.31 -8.65
N GLY A 58 -10.16 2.72 -8.03
CA GLY A 58 -10.29 1.56 -7.15
C GLY A 58 -11.19 1.84 -5.96
N TYR A 59 -11.02 2.97 -5.28
CA TYR A 59 -11.85 3.39 -4.16
C TYR A 59 -13.30 3.61 -4.58
N GLU A 60 -13.54 4.27 -5.71
CA GLU A 60 -14.88 4.52 -6.25
C GLU A 60 -15.61 3.23 -6.61
N LEU A 61 -14.93 2.27 -7.26
CA LEU A 61 -15.52 0.97 -7.61
C LEU A 61 -15.91 0.18 -6.36
N ALA A 62 -15.08 0.19 -5.31
CA ALA A 62 -15.42 -0.46 -4.06
C ALA A 62 -16.62 0.19 -3.38
N ARG A 63 -16.68 1.54 -3.32
CA ARG A 63 -17.84 2.29 -2.81
C ARG A 63 -19.11 1.93 -3.58
N ASP A 64 -19.04 1.95 -4.91
CA ASP A 64 -20.21 1.72 -5.78
C ASP A 64 -20.76 0.30 -5.57
N GLU A 65 -19.89 -0.70 -5.45
CA GLU A 65 -20.28 -2.09 -5.17
C GLU A 65 -20.94 -2.23 -3.78
N ILE A 66 -20.34 -1.64 -2.74
CA ILE A 66 -20.85 -1.68 -1.38
C ILE A 66 -22.24 -1.00 -1.32
N ASN A 67 -22.37 0.17 -1.92
CA ASN A 67 -23.63 0.91 -1.94
C ASN A 67 -24.72 0.19 -2.75
N LYS A 68 -24.36 -0.45 -3.85
CA LYS A 68 -25.28 -1.29 -4.64
C LYS A 68 -25.81 -2.47 -3.82
N SER A 69 -25.05 -3.00 -2.88
CA SER A 69 -25.50 -4.06 -1.95
C SER A 69 -26.22 -3.52 -0.70
N GLY A 70 -26.58 -2.23 -0.69
CA GLY A 70 -27.34 -1.57 0.36
C GLY A 70 -26.50 -0.89 1.43
N GLY A 71 -25.14 -0.89 1.29
CA GLY A 71 -24.23 -0.27 2.26
C GLY A 71 -23.69 -1.26 3.30
N VAL A 72 -23.15 -0.71 4.38
CA VAL A 72 -22.42 -1.39 5.47
C VAL A 72 -23.36 -1.63 6.65
N MET A 73 -23.44 -2.86 7.15
CA MET A 73 -24.21 -3.19 8.33
C MET A 73 -23.51 -2.66 9.59
N VAL A 74 -24.16 -1.75 10.30
CA VAL A 74 -23.67 -1.23 11.59
C VAL A 74 -24.62 -1.64 12.69
N LYS A 75 -24.19 -2.60 13.51
CA LYS A 75 -25.04 -3.21 14.55
C LYS A 75 -25.61 -2.20 15.54
N ALA A 76 -24.80 -1.17 15.91
CA ALA A 76 -25.25 -0.11 16.81
C ALA A 76 -26.49 0.64 16.29
N TYR A 77 -26.73 0.64 14.98
CA TYR A 77 -27.89 1.29 14.35
C TYR A 77 -28.92 0.27 13.82
N GLY A 78 -28.61 -1.03 13.85
CA GLY A 78 -29.52 -2.09 13.39
C GLY A 78 -29.81 -2.06 11.87
N LYS A 79 -29.03 -1.33 11.06
CA LYS A 79 -29.29 -1.16 9.62
C LYS A 79 -28.03 -1.05 8.79
N LYS A 80 -28.18 -1.26 7.48
CA LYS A 80 -27.16 -0.95 6.49
C LYS A 80 -27.15 0.55 6.18
N ILE A 81 -25.95 1.12 6.06
CA ILE A 81 -25.74 2.54 5.81
C ILE A 81 -24.79 2.68 4.60
N PRO A 82 -25.16 3.44 3.56
CA PRO A 82 -24.28 3.70 2.43
C PRO A 82 -22.98 4.40 2.85
N ILE A 83 -21.90 4.18 2.12
CA ILE A 83 -20.64 4.88 2.33
C ILE A 83 -20.48 6.08 1.38
N GLU A 84 -19.80 7.09 1.86
CA GLU A 84 -19.37 8.28 1.12
C GLU A 84 -17.85 8.42 1.24
N LEU A 85 -17.17 8.74 0.13
CA LEU A 85 -15.72 8.96 0.12
C LEU A 85 -15.42 10.45 0.27
N VAL A 86 -14.76 10.82 1.34
CA VAL A 86 -14.23 12.18 1.56
C VAL A 86 -12.80 12.22 1.02
N MET A 87 -12.66 12.58 -0.25
CA MET A 87 -11.37 12.58 -0.94
C MET A 87 -10.68 13.95 -0.79
N LEU A 88 -9.47 13.94 -0.24
CA LEU A 88 -8.64 15.11 -0.08
C LEU A 88 -7.33 14.94 -0.85
N ASP A 89 -7.05 15.90 -1.74
CA ASP A 89 -5.83 15.93 -2.56
C ASP A 89 -4.64 16.45 -1.75
N MET A 90 -3.56 15.64 -1.69
CA MET A 90 -2.30 16.02 -1.06
C MET A 90 -1.37 16.79 -2.02
N GLU A 91 -1.65 16.76 -3.31
CA GLU A 91 -0.83 17.41 -4.36
C GLU A 91 0.64 16.94 -4.34
N THR A 92 0.91 15.74 -3.83
CA THR A 92 2.27 15.20 -3.57
C THR A 92 3.13 16.13 -2.71
N ASN A 93 2.51 16.88 -1.82
CA ASN A 93 3.17 17.85 -0.95
C ASN A 93 3.03 17.43 0.53
N PRO A 94 4.13 17.23 1.29
CA PRO A 94 4.10 16.78 2.67
C PRO A 94 3.30 17.70 3.61
N GLU A 95 3.42 19.03 3.48
CA GLU A 95 2.71 19.99 4.34
C GLU A 95 1.20 19.92 4.06
N LYS A 96 0.80 19.84 2.79
CA LYS A 96 -0.59 19.66 2.40
C LYS A 96 -1.12 18.31 2.88
N ALA A 97 -0.32 17.24 2.81
CA ALA A 97 -0.70 15.92 3.31
C ALA A 97 -1.03 15.97 4.81
N ILE A 98 -0.19 16.62 5.63
CA ILE A 98 -0.44 16.84 7.06
C ILE A 98 -1.75 17.62 7.26
N ALA A 99 -1.93 18.74 6.59
CA ALA A 99 -3.14 19.55 6.70
C ALA A 99 -4.41 18.79 6.28
N ARG A 100 -4.35 17.98 5.23
CA ARG A 100 -5.47 17.14 4.78
C ARG A 100 -5.77 15.98 5.74
N ALA A 101 -4.75 15.36 6.35
CA ALA A 101 -4.94 14.36 7.39
C ALA A 101 -5.66 14.92 8.62
N GLU A 102 -5.27 16.12 9.08
CA GLU A 102 -5.99 16.83 10.17
C GLU A 102 -7.41 17.22 9.74
N ALA A 103 -7.63 17.61 8.48
CA ALA A 103 -8.97 17.92 7.96
C ALA A 103 -9.88 16.67 7.94
N LEU A 104 -9.38 15.48 7.65
CA LEU A 104 -10.13 14.23 7.80
C LEU A 104 -10.51 13.97 9.25
N ASN A 105 -9.59 14.23 10.18
CA ASN A 105 -9.86 14.12 11.60
C ASN A 105 -10.98 15.09 12.05
N ALA A 106 -10.90 16.35 11.62
CA ALA A 106 -11.91 17.37 11.92
C ALA A 106 -13.30 17.02 11.37
N GLN A 107 -13.38 16.31 10.23
CA GLN A 107 -14.63 15.79 9.66
C GLN A 107 -15.15 14.53 10.36
N GLN A 108 -14.49 14.09 11.43
CA GLN A 108 -14.91 12.94 12.26
C GLN A 108 -15.09 11.65 11.44
N VAL A 109 -14.30 11.44 10.38
CA VAL A 109 -14.34 10.17 9.64
C VAL A 109 -13.93 9.02 10.58
N PRO A 110 -14.64 7.88 10.56
CA PRO A 110 -14.34 6.75 11.46
C PRO A 110 -13.10 5.97 11.03
N VAL A 111 -12.74 5.99 9.75
CA VAL A 111 -11.60 5.31 9.15
C VAL A 111 -11.15 6.08 7.90
N ALA A 112 -9.88 5.99 7.57
CA ALA A 112 -9.30 6.54 6.35
C ALA A 112 -8.54 5.47 5.56
N VAL A 113 -8.36 5.72 4.26
CA VAL A 113 -7.57 4.90 3.33
C VAL A 113 -6.67 5.80 2.49
N GLY A 114 -5.63 5.23 1.88
CA GLY A 114 -4.80 5.93 0.90
C GLY A 114 -3.42 6.27 1.41
N THR A 115 -2.93 7.37 0.97
CA THR A 115 -1.66 8.10 1.12
C THR A 115 -0.44 7.47 0.43
N THR A 116 0.24 8.28 -0.38
CA THR A 116 1.59 8.03 -0.89
C THR A 116 2.65 8.73 -0.02
N LEU A 117 2.21 9.53 0.97
CA LEU A 117 3.06 10.32 1.87
C LEU A 117 2.92 9.85 3.32
N ALA A 118 3.04 8.53 3.53
CA ALA A 118 2.90 7.90 4.85
C ALA A 118 3.90 8.46 5.87
N GLY A 119 5.14 8.75 5.47
CA GLY A 119 6.16 9.35 6.32
C GLY A 119 5.73 10.67 6.97
N ALA A 120 5.02 11.51 6.22
CA ALA A 120 4.51 12.79 6.72
C ALA A 120 3.22 12.66 7.54
N THR A 121 2.41 11.61 7.32
CA THR A 121 1.03 11.57 7.81
C THR A 121 0.76 10.53 8.89
N ALA A 122 1.60 9.49 9.02
CA ALA A 122 1.36 8.38 9.95
C ALA A 122 1.20 8.84 11.41
N GLU A 123 2.01 9.80 11.86
CA GLU A 123 1.89 10.38 13.21
C GLU A 123 0.55 11.09 13.44
N ILE A 124 -0.01 11.73 12.42
CA ILE A 124 -1.28 12.44 12.52
C ILE A 124 -2.42 11.43 12.75
N PHE A 125 -2.41 10.31 12.02
CA PHE A 125 -3.38 9.24 12.20
C PHE A 125 -3.26 8.59 13.58
N GLU A 126 -2.04 8.32 14.05
CA GLU A 126 -1.79 7.75 15.37
C GLU A 126 -2.26 8.70 16.49
N LYS A 127 -1.81 9.97 16.48
CA LYS A 127 -2.18 11.01 17.45
C LYS A 127 -3.70 11.17 17.57
N ASN A 128 -4.40 11.20 16.44
CA ASN A 128 -5.84 11.40 16.37
C ASN A 128 -6.64 10.10 16.55
N LYS A 129 -5.99 8.98 16.82
CA LYS A 129 -6.60 7.65 16.90
C LYS A 129 -7.53 7.38 15.71
N LEU A 130 -7.13 7.81 14.51
CA LEU A 130 -7.87 7.62 13.27
C LEU A 130 -7.28 6.43 12.52
N PRO A 131 -8.00 5.29 12.46
CA PRO A 131 -7.50 4.12 11.73
C PRO A 131 -7.27 4.44 10.27
N MET A 132 -6.10 4.05 9.75
CA MET A 132 -5.68 4.24 8.36
C MET A 132 -5.33 2.90 7.75
N VAL A 133 -5.92 2.58 6.60
CA VAL A 133 -5.58 1.38 5.81
C VAL A 133 -4.89 1.81 4.53
N ILE A 134 -3.65 1.37 4.35
CA ILE A 134 -2.80 1.73 3.23
C ILE A 134 -2.45 0.49 2.40
N GLY A 135 -2.56 0.58 1.07
CA GLY A 135 -2.27 -0.53 0.14
C GLY A 135 -1.17 -0.25 -0.88
N ILE A 136 -0.73 0.97 -0.99
CA ILE A 136 0.14 1.45 -2.09
C ILE A 136 1.48 2.03 -1.63
N MET A 137 1.81 1.91 -0.36
CA MET A 137 3.08 2.39 0.20
C MET A 137 3.92 1.21 0.67
N THR A 138 5.23 1.29 0.56
CA THR A 138 6.14 0.16 0.79
C THR A 138 7.32 0.44 1.73
N ILE A 139 7.27 1.48 2.58
CA ILE A 139 8.37 1.83 3.51
C ILE A 139 8.27 1.02 4.80
N ASP A 140 9.30 0.19 5.07
CA ASP A 140 9.42 -0.62 6.28
C ASP A 140 9.59 0.26 7.54
N ALA A 141 10.43 1.31 7.46
CA ALA A 141 10.76 2.17 8.59
C ALA A 141 9.55 2.81 9.27
N ILE A 142 8.46 3.06 8.54
CA ILE A 142 7.22 3.60 9.12
C ILE A 142 6.53 2.55 9.98
N MET A 143 6.48 1.32 9.49
CA MET A 143 5.82 0.22 10.21
C MET A 143 6.60 -0.20 11.46
N ASP A 144 7.93 -0.01 11.44
CA ASP A 144 8.82 -0.29 12.57
C ASP A 144 8.65 0.69 13.74
N ARG A 145 7.99 1.83 13.52
CA ARG A 145 7.67 2.80 14.58
C ARG A 145 6.58 2.32 15.56
N GLY A 146 5.90 1.21 15.25
CA GLY A 146 4.93 0.57 16.14
C GLY A 146 3.61 1.30 16.27
N PHE A 147 3.18 2.03 15.26
CA PHE A 147 1.88 2.68 15.21
C PHE A 147 0.73 1.68 15.35
N LYS A 148 -0.29 2.05 16.13
CA LYS A 148 -1.45 1.19 16.43
C LYS A 148 -2.63 1.44 15.50
N TYR A 149 -2.69 2.62 14.90
CA TYR A 149 -3.80 3.05 14.05
C TYR A 149 -3.44 3.07 12.56
N PHE A 150 -2.26 2.57 12.18
CA PHE A 150 -1.77 2.52 10.82
C PHE A 150 -1.61 1.07 10.37
N PHE A 151 -2.33 0.66 9.32
CA PHE A 151 -2.43 -0.73 8.83
C PHE A 151 -1.98 -0.81 7.38
N HIS A 152 -1.06 -1.72 7.07
CA HIS A 152 -0.50 -1.89 5.73
C HIS A 152 -0.93 -3.21 5.10
N ILE A 153 -1.70 -3.16 4.01
CA ILE A 153 -2.17 -4.35 3.27
C ILE A 153 -1.37 -4.65 2.00
N GLY A 154 -0.45 -3.76 1.61
CA GLY A 154 0.46 -3.94 0.48
C GLY A 154 1.68 -4.78 0.86
N THR A 155 2.78 -4.55 0.16
CA THR A 155 4.10 -5.14 0.40
C THR A 155 5.11 -4.06 0.78
N LEU A 156 6.10 -4.42 1.60
CA LEU A 156 7.16 -3.55 2.08
C LEU A 156 8.38 -3.57 1.15
N ASN A 157 9.27 -2.58 1.27
CA ASN A 157 10.52 -2.52 0.51
C ASN A 157 11.42 -3.74 0.70
N SER A 158 11.45 -4.31 1.91
CA SER A 158 12.14 -5.56 2.20
C SER A 158 11.60 -6.71 1.34
N GLU A 159 10.27 -6.83 1.21
CA GLU A 159 9.60 -7.85 0.39
C GLU A 159 9.79 -7.59 -1.11
N VAL A 160 9.83 -6.32 -1.54
CA VAL A 160 10.15 -5.94 -2.93
C VAL A 160 11.57 -6.37 -3.28
N ALA A 161 12.54 -6.08 -2.42
CA ALA A 161 13.90 -6.55 -2.63
C ALA A 161 13.94 -8.08 -2.70
N GLU A 162 13.34 -8.78 -1.73
CA GLU A 162 13.35 -10.24 -1.68
C GLU A 162 12.78 -10.87 -2.96
N VAL A 163 11.60 -10.44 -3.42
CA VAL A 163 10.94 -11.03 -4.59
C VAL A 163 11.72 -10.84 -5.89
N ILE A 164 12.42 -9.71 -6.06
CA ILE A 164 13.29 -9.51 -7.22
C ILE A 164 14.40 -10.56 -7.24
N PHE A 165 15.09 -10.74 -6.12
CA PHE A 165 16.16 -11.73 -6.03
C PHE A 165 15.66 -13.17 -6.14
N ASP A 166 14.48 -13.48 -5.59
CA ASP A 166 13.85 -14.80 -5.71
C ASP A 166 13.46 -15.13 -7.16
N THR A 167 13.00 -14.14 -7.91
CA THR A 167 12.69 -14.29 -9.33
C THR A 167 13.92 -14.72 -10.12
N PHE A 168 15.09 -14.14 -9.83
CA PHE A 168 16.34 -14.55 -10.48
C PHE A 168 16.90 -15.87 -9.93
N ALA A 169 16.69 -16.17 -8.65
CA ALA A 169 17.09 -17.45 -8.06
C ALA A 169 16.28 -18.64 -8.62
N ALA A 170 15.09 -18.40 -9.16
CA ALA A 170 14.27 -19.40 -9.83
C ALA A 170 14.71 -19.71 -11.28
N LEU A 171 15.71 -19.00 -11.81
CA LEU A 171 16.31 -19.32 -13.10
C LEU A 171 16.97 -20.72 -13.09
N PRO A 172 17.15 -21.36 -14.26
CA PRO A 172 17.85 -22.64 -14.35
C PRO A 172 19.20 -22.62 -13.63
N LYS A 173 19.56 -23.72 -12.97
CA LYS A 173 20.81 -23.83 -12.20
C LYS A 173 22.02 -23.40 -13.04
N GLY A 174 22.83 -22.50 -12.48
CA GLY A 174 24.05 -22.00 -13.13
C GLY A 174 23.83 -20.84 -14.10
N THR A 175 22.60 -20.35 -14.29
CA THR A 175 22.31 -19.21 -15.19
C THR A 175 22.04 -17.91 -14.44
N MET A 176 21.91 -17.95 -13.12
CA MET A 176 21.69 -16.77 -12.30
C MET A 176 22.86 -15.77 -12.45
N PRO A 177 22.58 -14.48 -12.75
CA PRO A 177 23.62 -13.46 -12.85
C PRO A 177 24.25 -13.18 -11.48
N THR A 178 25.57 -13.01 -11.48
CA THR A 178 26.33 -12.80 -10.23
C THR A 178 26.91 -11.40 -10.07
N LYS A 179 26.83 -10.56 -11.12
CA LYS A 179 27.37 -9.19 -11.12
C LYS A 179 26.27 -8.17 -11.39
N TRP A 180 25.92 -7.36 -10.41
CA TRP A 180 24.85 -6.39 -10.51
C TRP A 180 25.36 -4.96 -10.31
N ALA A 181 24.77 -4.01 -11.03
CA ALA A 181 24.90 -2.59 -10.77
C ALA A 181 23.63 -2.07 -10.11
N PHE A 182 23.77 -1.26 -9.06
CA PHE A 182 22.69 -0.57 -8.40
C PHE A 182 22.72 0.91 -8.74
N LEU A 183 21.65 1.40 -9.37
CA LEU A 183 21.49 2.79 -9.78
C LEU A 183 20.36 3.42 -8.98
N LYS A 184 20.72 4.14 -7.93
CA LYS A 184 19.82 4.62 -6.89
C LYS A 184 19.46 6.09 -7.12
N GLU A 185 18.17 6.38 -7.20
CA GLU A 185 17.66 7.74 -7.12
C GLU A 185 17.84 8.29 -5.67
N GLN A 186 18.09 9.60 -5.55
CA GLN A 186 18.26 10.27 -4.24
C GLN A 186 16.91 10.50 -3.56
N SER A 187 16.36 9.44 -2.92
CA SER A 187 15.16 9.49 -2.08
C SER A 187 15.27 8.50 -0.93
N ASP A 188 14.52 8.74 0.15
CA ASP A 188 14.46 7.85 1.32
C ASP A 188 13.94 6.46 0.92
N PHE A 189 12.94 6.42 0.05
CA PHE A 189 12.38 5.18 -0.47
C PHE A 189 13.44 4.33 -1.17
N SER A 190 14.15 4.93 -2.14
CA SER A 190 15.21 4.27 -2.89
C SER A 190 16.35 3.84 -1.97
N THR A 191 16.74 4.68 -1.01
CA THR A 191 17.79 4.37 -0.04
C THR A 191 17.45 3.14 0.80
N GLU A 192 16.22 3.03 1.31
CA GLU A 192 15.77 1.88 2.07
C GLU A 192 15.71 0.61 1.20
N LEU A 193 15.12 0.70 0.00
CA LEU A 193 15.04 -0.41 -0.95
C LEU A 193 16.41 -0.99 -1.27
N PHE A 194 17.38 -0.15 -1.62
CA PHE A 194 18.73 -0.61 -1.95
C PHE A 194 19.53 -1.10 -0.74
N THR A 195 19.19 -0.68 0.48
CA THR A 195 19.72 -1.27 1.70
C THR A 195 19.30 -2.74 1.82
N PHE A 196 18.01 -3.04 1.62
CA PHE A 196 17.53 -4.43 1.58
C PHE A 196 18.09 -5.21 0.38
N ALA A 197 18.17 -4.58 -0.79
CA ALA A 197 18.75 -5.21 -1.98
C ALA A 197 20.22 -5.66 -1.76
N LYS A 198 21.04 -4.86 -1.07
CA LYS A 198 22.40 -5.25 -0.70
C LYS A 198 22.43 -6.48 0.21
N GLN A 199 21.52 -6.53 1.20
CA GLN A 199 21.41 -7.70 2.09
C GLN A 199 21.00 -8.95 1.29
N MET A 200 20.08 -8.82 0.34
CA MET A 200 19.65 -9.92 -0.51
C MET A 200 20.76 -10.37 -1.47
N ALA A 201 21.50 -9.44 -2.06
CA ALA A 201 22.66 -9.73 -2.90
C ALA A 201 23.71 -10.56 -2.13
N ALA A 202 24.08 -10.10 -0.93
CA ALA A 202 25.04 -10.79 -0.08
C ALA A 202 24.58 -12.22 0.28
N LYS A 203 23.31 -12.41 0.66
CA LYS A 203 22.74 -13.72 0.98
C LYS A 203 22.77 -14.70 -0.18
N ARG A 204 22.75 -14.22 -1.44
CA ARG A 204 22.68 -15.03 -2.67
C ARG A 204 24.00 -15.09 -3.45
N GLY A 205 25.11 -14.59 -2.86
CA GLY A 205 26.42 -14.61 -3.50
C GLY A 205 26.50 -13.71 -4.75
N ILE A 206 25.69 -12.67 -4.84
CA ILE A 206 25.71 -11.68 -5.90
C ILE A 206 26.67 -10.56 -5.51
N THR A 207 27.60 -10.23 -6.41
CA THR A 207 28.51 -9.12 -6.24
C THR A 207 27.87 -7.85 -6.80
N VAL A 208 27.71 -6.83 -5.96
CA VAL A 208 27.37 -5.48 -6.43
C VAL A 208 28.66 -4.83 -6.96
N THR A 209 28.84 -4.83 -8.28
CA THR A 209 30.07 -4.37 -8.92
C THR A 209 30.12 -2.86 -9.12
N TYR A 210 28.96 -2.20 -9.05
CA TYR A 210 28.83 -0.75 -9.14
C TYR A 210 27.64 -0.25 -8.35
N GLU A 211 27.81 0.80 -7.61
CA GLU A 211 26.73 1.58 -6.99
C GLU A 211 26.87 3.03 -7.42
N GLY A 212 25.80 3.60 -7.93
CA GLY A 212 25.75 5.00 -8.28
C GLY A 212 24.44 5.65 -7.86
N GLU A 213 24.53 6.93 -7.52
CA GLU A 213 23.39 7.75 -7.13
C GLU A 213 23.18 8.87 -8.15
N TYR A 214 21.91 9.26 -8.34
CA TYR A 214 21.55 10.36 -9.21
C TYR A 214 20.36 11.14 -8.65
N ALA A 215 20.28 12.42 -8.96
CA ALA A 215 19.13 13.25 -8.62
C ALA A 215 17.94 12.90 -9.52
N MET A 216 16.73 12.91 -8.95
CA MET A 216 15.49 12.72 -9.72
C MET A 216 15.39 13.72 -10.87
N MET A 217 14.93 13.27 -12.03
CA MET A 217 14.80 14.07 -13.26
C MET A 217 16.17 14.57 -13.80
N ALA A 218 17.23 13.81 -13.58
CA ALA A 218 18.55 14.15 -14.10
C ALA A 218 18.55 14.15 -15.66
N PRO A 219 19.01 15.22 -16.29
CA PRO A 219 19.00 15.32 -17.76
C PRO A 219 20.04 14.43 -18.42
N ASP A 220 21.08 14.06 -17.69
CA ASP A 220 22.19 13.23 -18.17
C ASP A 220 22.62 12.21 -17.11
N LEU A 221 22.60 10.94 -17.49
CA LEU A 221 22.99 9.78 -16.69
C LEU A 221 24.17 9.03 -17.30
N THR A 222 24.85 9.61 -18.30
CA THR A 222 25.94 8.98 -19.07
C THR A 222 27.06 8.49 -18.17
N ALA A 223 27.52 9.29 -17.20
CA ALA A 223 28.58 8.90 -16.27
C ALA A 223 28.16 7.70 -15.41
N LEU A 224 26.92 7.71 -14.90
CA LEU A 224 26.33 6.63 -14.10
C LEU A 224 26.29 5.30 -14.90
N ILE A 225 25.78 5.36 -16.12
CA ILE A 225 25.66 4.21 -17.03
C ILE A 225 27.04 3.69 -17.45
N THR A 226 28.00 4.58 -17.72
CA THR A 226 29.37 4.23 -18.04
C THR A 226 30.06 3.50 -16.88
N GLY A 227 29.82 3.94 -15.63
CA GLY A 227 30.30 3.25 -14.43
C GLY A 227 29.75 1.82 -14.34
N ALA A 228 28.44 1.65 -14.52
CA ALA A 228 27.79 0.34 -14.52
C ALA A 228 28.36 -0.57 -15.65
N LYS A 229 28.51 -0.03 -16.87
CA LYS A 229 29.09 -0.78 -18.00
C LYS A 229 30.51 -1.24 -17.71
N ASN A 230 31.38 -0.34 -17.26
CA ASN A 230 32.80 -0.62 -17.03
C ASN A 230 33.02 -1.59 -15.85
N SER A 231 32.07 -1.68 -14.92
CA SER A 231 32.13 -2.64 -13.81
C SER A 231 31.86 -4.09 -14.23
N GLY A 232 31.41 -4.31 -15.48
CA GLY A 232 31.02 -5.61 -15.99
C GLY A 232 29.73 -6.15 -15.39
N ALA A 233 28.85 -5.26 -14.92
CA ALA A 233 27.54 -5.65 -14.40
C ALA A 233 26.68 -6.33 -15.46
N GLU A 234 26.10 -7.47 -15.13
CA GLU A 234 25.20 -8.24 -15.97
C GLU A 234 23.75 -7.79 -15.83
N VAL A 235 23.40 -7.27 -14.66
CA VAL A 235 22.06 -6.76 -14.33
C VAL A 235 22.17 -5.32 -13.85
N VAL A 236 21.30 -4.46 -14.36
CA VAL A 236 21.08 -3.13 -13.82
C VAL A 236 19.82 -3.18 -12.97
N PHE A 237 19.94 -2.84 -11.70
CA PHE A 237 18.82 -2.67 -10.78
C PHE A 237 18.67 -1.19 -10.43
N SER A 238 17.54 -0.62 -10.80
CA SER A 238 17.26 0.81 -10.66
C SER A 238 15.83 1.07 -10.16
N PHE A 239 15.62 2.27 -9.59
CA PHE A 239 14.31 2.76 -9.16
C PHE A 239 14.04 4.14 -9.77
N PRO A 240 13.97 4.25 -11.10
CA PRO A 240 13.83 5.53 -11.78
C PRO A 240 12.39 6.03 -11.83
N THR A 241 12.23 7.36 -11.98
CA THR A 241 10.99 7.91 -12.54
C THR A 241 10.83 7.48 -14.00
N PRO A 242 9.61 7.53 -14.58
CA PRO A 242 9.46 7.21 -16.00
C PRO A 242 10.36 8.04 -16.94
N PRO A 243 10.53 9.37 -16.79
CA PRO A 243 11.47 10.14 -17.59
C PRO A 243 12.93 9.67 -17.43
N ASP A 244 13.38 9.41 -16.18
CA ASP A 244 14.75 8.95 -15.93
C ASP A 244 15.00 7.57 -16.56
N ALA A 245 14.04 6.66 -16.49
CA ALA A 245 14.15 5.35 -17.11
C ALA A 245 14.27 5.43 -18.63
N ILE A 246 13.50 6.30 -19.26
CA ILE A 246 13.60 6.55 -20.71
C ILE A 246 15.00 7.11 -21.07
N THR A 247 15.50 8.04 -20.28
CA THR A 247 16.85 8.59 -20.42
C THR A 247 17.90 7.49 -20.25
N MET A 248 17.80 6.65 -19.21
CA MET A 248 18.70 5.51 -19.00
C MET A 248 18.72 4.56 -20.20
N LEU A 249 17.56 4.14 -20.70
CA LEU A 249 17.47 3.21 -21.84
C LEU A 249 18.09 3.79 -23.11
N LYS A 250 17.82 5.07 -23.42
CA LYS A 250 18.40 5.77 -24.58
C LYS A 250 19.92 5.86 -24.46
N GLN A 251 20.42 6.25 -23.29
CA GLN A 251 21.86 6.41 -23.08
C GLN A 251 22.59 5.06 -23.01
N MET A 252 21.96 4.00 -22.44
CA MET A 252 22.48 2.63 -22.53
C MET A 252 22.67 2.21 -24.01
N ALA A 253 21.67 2.47 -24.85
CA ALA A 253 21.73 2.15 -26.27
C ALA A 253 22.85 2.96 -26.98
N GLN A 254 22.98 4.27 -26.71
CA GLN A 254 24.03 5.13 -27.27
C GLN A 254 25.43 4.69 -26.86
N LEU A 255 25.60 4.25 -25.61
CA LEU A 255 26.87 3.76 -25.08
C LEU A 255 27.14 2.30 -25.45
N GLY A 256 26.25 1.62 -26.17
CA GLY A 256 26.37 0.20 -26.50
C GLY A 256 26.41 -0.69 -25.24
N TYR A 257 25.79 -0.27 -24.15
CA TYR A 257 25.65 -1.09 -22.94
C TYR A 257 24.39 -1.94 -23.04
N ARG A 258 24.60 -3.26 -23.01
CA ARG A 258 23.54 -4.28 -23.15
C ARG A 258 23.57 -5.22 -21.95
N PRO A 259 23.07 -4.81 -20.78
CA PRO A 259 22.99 -5.69 -19.62
C PRO A 259 22.04 -6.85 -19.89
N LYS A 260 22.31 -8.02 -19.31
CA LYS A 260 21.46 -9.22 -19.49
C LYS A 260 20.03 -9.05 -18.90
N ALA A 261 19.84 -8.11 -17.98
CA ALA A 261 18.52 -7.70 -17.47
C ALA A 261 18.53 -6.24 -17.01
N ASN A 262 17.40 -5.55 -17.21
CA ASN A 262 17.12 -4.21 -16.71
C ASN A 262 15.93 -4.28 -15.74
N ILE A 263 16.16 -4.04 -14.45
CA ILE A 263 15.14 -3.90 -13.43
C ILE A 263 14.92 -2.40 -13.23
N MET A 264 13.72 -1.92 -13.57
CA MET A 264 13.36 -0.49 -13.57
C MET A 264 12.06 -0.31 -12.78
N LEU A 265 12.12 -0.58 -11.48
CA LEU A 265 10.98 -0.48 -10.59
C LEU A 265 10.38 0.93 -10.64
N ARG A 266 9.11 1.09 -10.28
CA ARG A 266 8.35 2.31 -10.40
C ARG A 266 8.07 2.72 -11.86
N ALA A 267 9.08 2.94 -12.68
CA ALA A 267 8.88 3.37 -14.07
C ALA A 267 8.17 2.32 -14.92
N SER A 268 8.59 1.06 -14.82
CA SER A 268 8.01 -0.05 -15.57
C SER A 268 6.79 -0.70 -14.89
N ASP A 269 6.33 -0.13 -13.79
CA ASP A 269 5.15 -0.63 -13.06
C ASP A 269 3.83 -0.02 -13.58
N ASP A 270 3.90 1.01 -14.44
CA ASP A 270 2.74 1.69 -15.01
C ASP A 270 2.42 1.21 -16.43
N PRO A 271 1.14 0.96 -16.77
CA PRO A 271 0.73 0.52 -18.09
C PRO A 271 1.15 1.45 -19.26
N SER A 272 1.42 2.72 -19.01
CA SER A 272 1.91 3.65 -20.04
C SER A 272 3.28 3.27 -20.61
N TRP A 273 4.06 2.47 -19.86
CA TRP A 273 5.36 1.94 -20.32
C TRP A 273 5.25 1.18 -21.64
N GLY A 274 4.13 0.49 -21.89
CA GLY A 274 3.88 -0.21 -23.14
C GLY A 274 3.93 0.67 -24.38
N LYS A 275 3.73 1.99 -24.24
CA LYS A 275 3.82 2.95 -25.35
C LYS A 275 5.26 3.19 -25.82
N LEU A 276 6.27 2.75 -25.06
CA LEU A 276 7.68 2.84 -25.48
C LEU A 276 8.03 1.83 -26.56
N GLY A 277 7.17 0.84 -26.82
CA GLY A 277 7.41 -0.20 -27.81
C GLY A 277 8.71 -0.95 -27.55
N PRO A 278 9.55 -1.20 -28.60
CA PRO A 278 10.78 -1.98 -28.46
C PRO A 278 11.79 -1.40 -27.45
N LEU A 279 11.76 -0.09 -27.19
CA LEU A 279 12.65 0.53 -26.20
C LEU A 279 12.36 0.06 -24.78
N GLY A 280 11.08 -0.18 -24.48
CA GLY A 280 10.63 -0.63 -23.15
C GLY A 280 10.58 -2.14 -22.99
N ASP A 281 10.78 -2.92 -24.06
CA ASP A 281 10.69 -4.37 -24.00
C ASP A 281 11.78 -4.96 -23.08
N TYR A 282 11.41 -6.06 -22.41
CA TYR A 282 12.22 -6.79 -21.43
C TYR A 282 12.54 -6.03 -20.13
N ALA A 283 12.10 -4.79 -19.96
CA ALA A 283 12.19 -4.14 -18.66
C ALA A 283 11.41 -4.94 -17.60
N ILE A 284 12.03 -5.10 -16.43
CA ILE A 284 11.45 -5.84 -15.31
C ILE A 284 10.94 -4.82 -14.30
N GLY A 285 9.68 -4.97 -13.90
CA GLY A 285 9.01 -4.20 -12.87
C GLY A 285 8.52 -5.08 -11.73
N SER A 286 8.06 -4.41 -10.66
CA SER A 286 7.43 -5.09 -9.53
C SER A 286 6.30 -4.21 -8.98
N PRO A 287 5.15 -4.16 -9.67
CA PRO A 287 4.01 -3.36 -9.24
C PRO A 287 3.37 -3.92 -7.95
N ASP A 288 2.56 -3.11 -7.27
CA ASP A 288 1.89 -3.52 -6.04
C ASP A 288 0.90 -4.67 -6.24
N TRP A 289 0.40 -4.81 -7.46
CA TRP A 289 -0.60 -5.81 -7.82
C TRP A 289 -0.60 -6.02 -9.33
N HIS A 290 -1.18 -7.16 -9.80
CA HIS A 290 -1.32 -7.43 -11.23
C HIS A 290 -2.71 -8.01 -11.54
N PRO A 291 -3.37 -7.56 -12.63
CA PRO A 291 -4.73 -8.02 -12.99
C PRO A 291 -4.82 -9.49 -13.41
N ALA A 292 -3.71 -10.18 -13.63
CA ALA A 292 -3.68 -11.62 -13.89
C ALA A 292 -3.58 -12.49 -12.63
N LEU A 293 -3.43 -11.90 -11.44
CA LEU A 293 -3.42 -12.65 -10.19
C LEU A 293 -4.76 -13.37 -9.98
N ASN A 294 -4.68 -14.63 -9.54
CA ASN A 294 -5.86 -15.48 -9.35
C ASN A 294 -6.37 -15.43 -7.91
N PHE A 295 -6.78 -14.23 -7.45
CA PHE A 295 -7.43 -14.04 -6.16
C PHE A 295 -8.94 -13.83 -6.30
N PRO A 296 -9.72 -14.09 -5.24
CA PRO A 296 -11.15 -13.82 -5.24
C PRO A 296 -11.48 -12.38 -5.61
N GLY A 297 -12.41 -12.19 -6.56
CA GLY A 297 -12.87 -10.87 -6.99
C GLY A 297 -12.03 -10.18 -8.07
N VAL A 298 -10.84 -10.68 -8.42
CA VAL A 298 -9.96 -10.04 -9.44
C VAL A 298 -10.65 -9.97 -10.80
N LYS A 299 -11.27 -11.05 -11.27
CA LYS A 299 -11.97 -11.07 -12.57
C LYS A 299 -13.11 -10.07 -12.61
N GLN A 300 -13.88 -9.96 -11.53
CA GLN A 300 -14.99 -9.02 -11.39
C GLN A 300 -14.48 -7.56 -11.38
N LEU A 301 -13.42 -7.28 -10.65
CA LEU A 301 -12.80 -5.96 -10.62
C LEU A 301 -12.29 -5.55 -12.01
N ASN A 302 -11.60 -6.44 -12.72
CA ASN A 302 -11.12 -6.19 -14.09
C ASN A 302 -12.28 -5.89 -15.05
N ALA A 303 -13.37 -6.65 -14.96
CA ALA A 303 -14.57 -6.41 -15.76
C ALA A 303 -15.20 -5.04 -15.45
N ALA A 304 -15.28 -4.66 -14.17
CA ALA A 304 -15.81 -3.36 -13.75
C ALA A 304 -14.93 -2.19 -14.23
N VAL A 305 -13.60 -2.32 -14.14
CA VAL A 305 -12.67 -1.32 -14.68
C VAL A 305 -12.86 -1.17 -16.18
N LYS A 306 -12.86 -2.28 -16.92
CA LYS A 306 -13.04 -2.26 -18.38
C LYS A 306 -14.37 -1.64 -18.79
N ALA A 307 -15.45 -1.96 -18.10
CA ALA A 307 -16.77 -1.38 -18.35
C ALA A 307 -16.80 0.14 -18.11
N LYS A 308 -16.08 0.62 -17.08
CA LYS A 308 -16.07 2.05 -16.71
C LYS A 308 -15.10 2.89 -17.54
N THR A 309 -13.97 2.33 -17.98
CA THR A 309 -12.86 3.07 -18.60
C THR A 309 -12.54 2.67 -20.04
N GLY A 310 -12.98 1.49 -20.48
CA GLY A 310 -12.54 0.88 -21.73
C GLY A 310 -11.08 0.38 -21.74
N GLN A 311 -10.34 0.56 -20.63
CA GLN A 311 -8.91 0.27 -20.52
C GLN A 311 -8.64 -0.99 -19.69
N PRO A 312 -7.45 -1.60 -19.82
CA PRO A 312 -6.96 -2.60 -18.88
C PRO A 312 -6.83 -2.05 -17.46
N THR A 313 -6.91 -2.94 -16.47
CA THR A 313 -6.79 -2.54 -15.06
C THR A 313 -5.34 -2.14 -14.73
N ASN A 314 -5.17 -0.92 -14.22
CA ASN A 314 -3.90 -0.47 -13.69
C ASN A 314 -3.60 -1.19 -12.36
N PRO A 315 -2.33 -1.58 -12.09
CA PRO A 315 -1.93 -2.29 -10.86
C PRO A 315 -2.32 -1.61 -9.53
N THR A 316 -2.45 -0.29 -9.51
CA THR A 316 -2.83 0.45 -8.29
C THR A 316 -4.31 0.30 -7.92
N VAL A 317 -5.17 -0.08 -8.87
CA VAL A 317 -6.62 -0.22 -8.65
C VAL A 317 -6.94 -1.32 -7.63
N GLY A 318 -6.25 -2.47 -7.71
CA GLY A 318 -6.49 -3.62 -6.83
C GLY A 318 -6.26 -3.29 -5.35
N PRO A 319 -5.08 -2.79 -4.96
CA PRO A 319 -4.80 -2.38 -3.57
C PRO A 319 -5.74 -1.29 -3.05
N ALA A 320 -6.07 -0.29 -3.87
CA ALA A 320 -7.01 0.77 -3.50
C ALA A 320 -8.42 0.21 -3.23
N TYR A 321 -8.93 -0.64 -4.12
CA TYR A 321 -10.21 -1.33 -3.94
C TYR A 321 -10.21 -2.18 -2.66
N ALA A 322 -9.15 -2.97 -2.42
CA ALA A 322 -9.02 -3.82 -1.24
C ALA A 322 -8.98 -3.00 0.05
N SER A 323 -8.35 -1.82 0.07
CA SER A 323 -8.29 -0.96 1.26
C SER A 323 -9.68 -0.56 1.75
N ILE A 324 -10.59 -0.18 0.84
CA ILE A 324 -12.00 0.11 1.20
C ILE A 324 -12.69 -1.14 1.70
N LYS A 325 -12.51 -2.30 1.05
CA LYS A 325 -13.15 -3.56 1.47
C LYS A 325 -12.71 -3.97 2.89
N VAL A 326 -11.42 -3.83 3.20
CA VAL A 326 -10.87 -4.11 4.55
C VAL A 326 -11.40 -3.12 5.58
N ALA A 327 -11.42 -1.82 5.26
CA ALA A 327 -11.96 -0.79 6.16
C ALA A 327 -13.46 -1.03 6.49
N VAL A 328 -14.25 -1.37 5.48
CA VAL A 328 -15.68 -1.65 5.64
C VAL A 328 -15.92 -2.93 6.42
N ALA A 329 -15.20 -4.01 6.16
CA ALA A 329 -15.28 -5.24 6.93
C ALA A 329 -14.95 -5.00 8.41
N ALA A 330 -14.01 -4.10 8.71
CA ALA A 330 -13.68 -3.71 10.06
C ALA A 330 -14.82 -2.92 10.75
N ILE A 331 -15.51 -2.02 10.01
CA ILE A 331 -16.70 -1.33 10.54
C ILE A 331 -17.82 -2.34 10.86
N GLU A 332 -18.09 -3.28 9.96
CA GLU A 332 -19.10 -4.33 10.17
C GLU A 332 -18.77 -5.21 11.38
N LYS A 333 -17.49 -5.62 11.51
CA LYS A 333 -17.00 -6.42 12.64
C LYS A 333 -17.06 -5.65 13.95
N ALA A 334 -16.68 -4.37 13.96
CA ALA A 334 -16.80 -3.48 15.11
C ALA A 334 -18.26 -3.26 15.51
N GLY A 335 -19.18 -3.31 14.54
CA GLY A 335 -20.61 -3.04 14.75
C GLY A 335 -20.92 -1.61 15.17
N SER A 336 -19.94 -0.68 15.05
CA SER A 336 -20.05 0.72 15.44
C SER A 336 -19.11 1.59 14.57
N LEU A 337 -19.24 2.92 14.72
CA LEU A 337 -18.35 3.89 14.07
C LEU A 337 -17.25 4.42 15.03
N ASP A 338 -17.10 3.80 16.21
CA ASP A 338 -16.03 4.13 17.14
C ASP A 338 -14.65 3.74 16.55
N ARG A 339 -13.74 4.69 16.52
CA ARG A 339 -12.40 4.51 15.92
C ARG A 339 -11.57 3.43 16.60
N THR A 340 -11.69 3.30 17.93
CA THR A 340 -10.95 2.28 18.67
C THR A 340 -11.52 0.89 18.41
N ALA A 341 -12.84 0.76 18.35
CA ALA A 341 -13.50 -0.49 17.99
C ALA A 341 -13.13 -0.92 16.54
N ILE A 342 -13.13 0.02 15.58
CA ILE A 342 -12.72 -0.24 14.20
C ILE A 342 -11.24 -0.63 14.13
N ARG A 343 -10.36 0.07 14.86
CA ARG A 343 -8.94 -0.28 14.95
C ARG A 343 -8.72 -1.70 15.48
N ASN A 344 -9.46 -2.08 16.52
CA ASN A 344 -9.38 -3.44 17.08
C ASN A 344 -9.91 -4.50 16.09
N ALA A 345 -10.96 -4.17 15.35
CA ALA A 345 -11.48 -5.01 14.30
C ALA A 345 -10.49 -5.16 13.13
N LEU A 346 -9.80 -4.08 12.75
CA LEU A 346 -8.70 -4.10 11.76
C LEU A 346 -7.57 -5.02 12.22
N ALA A 347 -7.07 -4.86 13.44
CA ALA A 347 -6.02 -5.71 13.98
C ALA A 347 -6.37 -7.21 13.98
N ALA A 348 -7.67 -7.53 14.03
CA ALA A 348 -8.21 -8.89 13.99
C ALA A 348 -8.76 -9.28 12.60
N THR A 349 -8.32 -8.59 11.53
CA THR A 349 -8.69 -8.93 10.16
C THR A 349 -8.12 -10.28 9.75
N ASP A 350 -8.96 -11.10 9.10
CA ASP A 350 -8.61 -12.41 8.54
C ASP A 350 -9.60 -12.66 7.40
N MET A 351 -9.25 -12.23 6.17
CA MET A 351 -10.18 -12.27 5.04
C MET A 351 -9.47 -12.32 3.69
N ASP A 352 -10.13 -12.91 2.71
CA ASP A 352 -9.68 -12.90 1.32
C ASP A 352 -10.14 -11.63 0.59
N THR A 353 -9.27 -11.12 -0.27
CA THR A 353 -9.49 -9.91 -1.07
C THR A 353 -8.89 -10.06 -2.47
N VAL A 354 -9.08 -9.06 -3.32
CA VAL A 354 -8.44 -9.00 -4.65
C VAL A 354 -6.91 -8.92 -4.60
N VAL A 355 -6.33 -8.55 -3.46
CA VAL A 355 -4.88 -8.60 -3.26
C VAL A 355 -4.43 -9.92 -2.63
N GLY A 356 -5.34 -10.85 -2.38
CA GLY A 356 -5.15 -12.12 -1.68
C GLY A 356 -5.59 -12.04 -0.23
N HIS A 357 -5.12 -12.96 0.60
CA HIS A 357 -5.48 -13.06 2.01
C HIS A 357 -4.89 -11.90 2.82
N VAL A 358 -5.72 -11.21 3.60
CA VAL A 358 -5.31 -10.11 4.47
C VAL A 358 -5.45 -10.54 5.93
N LYS A 359 -4.32 -10.63 6.60
CA LYS A 359 -4.17 -10.84 8.03
C LYS A 359 -2.97 -10.04 8.50
N PHE A 360 -3.09 -9.37 9.64
CA PHE A 360 -2.04 -8.50 10.15
C PHE A 360 -1.18 -9.19 11.22
N ASN A 361 0.12 -8.86 11.21
CA ASN A 361 1.04 -9.19 12.31
C ASN A 361 0.98 -8.12 13.42
N ALA A 362 1.83 -8.27 14.45
CA ALA A 362 1.89 -7.34 15.57
C ALA A 362 2.29 -5.89 15.20
N LYS A 363 2.89 -5.68 14.02
CA LYS A 363 3.23 -4.36 13.47
C LYS A 363 2.15 -3.79 12.55
N ASN A 364 0.95 -4.42 12.48
CA ASN A 364 -0.13 -4.06 11.56
C ASN A 364 0.28 -4.15 10.07
N VAL A 365 1.24 -5.01 9.75
CA VAL A 365 1.64 -5.33 8.39
C VAL A 365 0.99 -6.64 7.99
N ARG A 366 0.45 -6.71 6.78
CA ARG A 366 -0.12 -7.93 6.22
C ARG A 366 0.95 -9.02 6.11
N VAL A 367 0.62 -10.22 6.60
CA VAL A 367 1.50 -11.39 6.48
C VAL A 367 1.31 -12.09 5.14
N ASN A 368 2.37 -12.72 4.63
CA ASN A 368 2.36 -13.48 3.38
C ASN A 368 1.81 -12.68 2.19
N ALA A 369 2.14 -11.39 2.13
CA ALA A 369 1.81 -10.58 0.98
C ALA A 369 2.51 -11.12 -0.28
N ILE A 370 1.80 -11.12 -1.40
CA ILE A 370 2.38 -11.53 -2.68
C ILE A 370 2.68 -10.27 -3.48
N ARG A 371 3.96 -10.09 -3.80
CA ARG A 371 4.42 -9.04 -4.70
C ARG A 371 4.64 -9.64 -6.09
N PRO A 372 3.95 -9.18 -7.14
CA PRO A 372 4.20 -9.63 -8.49
C PRO A 372 5.52 -9.07 -9.04
N VAL A 373 6.17 -9.85 -9.90
CA VAL A 373 7.21 -9.34 -10.79
C VAL A 373 6.71 -9.50 -12.21
N VAL A 374 6.94 -8.46 -13.00
CA VAL A 374 6.50 -8.38 -14.40
C VAL A 374 7.69 -8.17 -15.32
N GLN A 375 7.52 -8.57 -16.58
CA GLN A 375 8.44 -8.23 -17.65
C GLN A 375 7.66 -7.75 -18.87
N TRP A 376 8.08 -6.65 -19.44
CA TRP A 376 7.42 -6.06 -20.61
C TRP A 376 7.75 -6.81 -21.89
N ARG A 377 6.74 -7.05 -22.70
CA ARG A 377 6.85 -7.76 -23.99
C ARG A 377 5.84 -7.26 -25.00
N ASN A 378 6.32 -6.77 -26.14
CA ASN A 378 5.45 -6.28 -27.21
C ASN A 378 4.37 -5.31 -26.68
N GLY A 379 4.76 -4.42 -25.77
CA GLY A 379 3.86 -3.45 -25.15
C GLY A 379 2.93 -3.98 -24.08
N ASN A 380 3.04 -5.26 -23.68
CA ASN A 380 2.24 -5.88 -22.61
C ASN A 380 3.07 -6.10 -21.35
N MET A 381 2.45 -5.86 -20.20
CA MET A 381 2.99 -6.17 -18.88
C MET A 381 2.69 -7.64 -18.56
N GLU A 382 3.67 -8.52 -18.69
CA GLU A 382 3.50 -9.94 -18.47
C GLU A 382 3.91 -10.33 -17.05
N LEU A 383 3.06 -11.09 -16.34
CA LEU A 383 3.35 -11.59 -15.00
C LEU A 383 4.35 -12.73 -15.10
N VAL A 384 5.56 -12.54 -14.53
CA VAL A 384 6.62 -13.56 -14.51
C VAL A 384 6.82 -14.19 -13.13
N TRP A 385 6.27 -13.57 -12.09
CA TRP A 385 6.27 -14.07 -10.71
C TRP A 385 4.99 -13.61 -9.98
N PRO A 386 4.38 -14.43 -9.09
CA PRO A 386 4.85 -15.71 -8.56
C PRO A 386 4.77 -16.87 -9.58
N ASP A 387 5.66 -17.82 -9.45
CA ASP A 387 5.83 -18.92 -10.44
C ASP A 387 4.53 -19.69 -10.74
N LYS A 388 3.69 -19.91 -9.72
CA LYS A 388 2.40 -20.60 -9.84
C LYS A 388 1.31 -19.82 -10.58
N GLN A 389 1.50 -18.51 -10.77
CA GLN A 389 0.49 -17.62 -11.38
C GLN A 389 1.01 -16.86 -12.59
N LYS A 390 2.27 -17.07 -12.98
CA LYS A 390 2.89 -16.40 -14.11
C LYS A 390 2.11 -16.61 -15.42
N THR A 391 2.01 -15.55 -16.21
CA THR A 391 1.45 -15.60 -17.58
C THR A 391 2.51 -16.04 -18.59
N MET A 392 3.78 -15.72 -18.32
CA MET A 392 4.93 -16.09 -19.14
C MET A 392 6.18 -16.35 -18.27
N PRO A 393 7.15 -17.15 -18.73
CA PRO A 393 8.44 -17.26 -18.06
C PRO A 393 9.25 -15.96 -18.22
N LEU A 394 10.09 -15.67 -17.23
CA LEU A 394 11.08 -14.59 -17.36
C LEU A 394 12.02 -14.89 -18.54
N ILE A 395 12.18 -13.94 -19.47
CA ILE A 395 13.23 -14.02 -20.50
C ILE A 395 14.52 -13.42 -19.92
N TYR A 396 15.49 -14.28 -19.76
CA TYR A 396 16.84 -13.95 -19.34
C TYR A 396 17.84 -14.85 -20.06
N PRO A 397 18.93 -14.36 -20.63
CA PRO A 397 19.24 -12.92 -20.83
C PRO A 397 18.32 -12.24 -21.86
N ILE A 398 18.30 -10.89 -21.86
CA ILE A 398 17.61 -10.11 -22.88
C ILE A 398 18.16 -10.45 -24.26
N PRO A 399 17.32 -10.84 -25.24
CA PRO A 399 17.77 -11.20 -26.58
C PRO A 399 17.98 -9.93 -27.43
N TYR A 400 19.04 -9.19 -27.17
CA TYR A 400 19.38 -8.03 -28.00
C TYR A 400 19.62 -8.44 -29.45
N LYS A 401 18.96 -7.73 -30.37
CA LYS A 401 19.17 -7.87 -31.81
C LYS A 401 20.38 -7.04 -32.26
#